data_b937ad9fa9edf9793329bbdccdf42c89
#
_entry.id   b937ad9fa9edf9793329bbdccdf42c89
#
_cell.length_a   1.000
_cell.length_b   1.000
_cell.length_c   1.000
_cell.angle_alpha   90.00
_cell.angle_beta   90.00
_cell.angle_gamma   90.00
#
_symmetry.space_group_name_H-M   'P 1'
#
loop_
_entity.id
_entity.type
_entity.pdbx_description
1 polymer ?
#
loop_
_entity_poly.entity_id
_entity_poly.type
_entity_poly.pdbx_seq_one_letter_code
_entity_poly.pdbx_strand_id
1 'polypeptide(L)'
;SILNEIKHDLEKKFQIKVLIIASDLSQITEYQRIHDECLNNDFSPDFLVNNAGYGTLDSFHKISYEDHIKFINVLSTSVIALTQLFLQNMLDKGFGRIINIASLAGFAPASNSGGMYTAVKSMIIKHSEGIHKEYSNKNIFCCAVCPGFTHTEFHDQMGDFKRSIPSFMWMDSKTVAEQAFNETMKGKDLFINGGINKFLAFLMWLTPKWLTNLYYKVIM
;
A
#
# COMPACT_ATOMS: atom_id res chain seq x y z
N SER A 1 -1.73 -22.56 11.08
CA SER A 1 -1.53 -21.58 9.97
C SER A 1 -0.53 -20.53 10.41
N ILE A 2 0.16 -19.92 9.46
CA ILE A 2 1.13 -18.83 9.71
C ILE A 2 0.52 -17.73 10.60
N LEU A 3 -0.74 -17.35 10.37
CA LEU A 3 -1.42 -16.34 11.19
C LEU A 3 -1.52 -16.78 12.68
N ASN A 4 -1.77 -18.06 12.96
CA ASN A 4 -1.84 -18.54 14.33
C ASN A 4 -0.48 -18.54 15.02
N GLU A 5 0.59 -18.82 14.31
CA GLU A 5 1.96 -18.73 14.81
C GLU A 5 2.32 -17.29 15.15
N ILE A 6 2.07 -16.36 14.22
CA ILE A 6 2.29 -14.92 14.44
C ILE A 6 1.46 -14.42 15.63
N LYS A 7 0.19 -14.81 15.73
CA LYS A 7 -0.66 -14.46 16.89
C LYS A 7 -0.02 -14.91 18.19
N HIS A 8 0.35 -16.19 18.27
CA HIS A 8 0.95 -16.76 19.49
C HIS A 8 2.22 -16.00 19.92
N ASP A 9 3.10 -15.71 18.95
CA ASP A 9 4.35 -15.01 19.18
C ASP A 9 4.12 -13.56 19.66
N LEU A 10 3.18 -12.84 19.04
CA LEU A 10 2.86 -11.48 19.44
C LEU A 10 2.21 -11.41 20.81
N GLU A 11 1.23 -12.28 21.09
CA GLU A 11 0.57 -12.35 22.40
C GLU A 11 1.54 -12.71 23.52
N LYS A 12 2.45 -13.66 23.28
CA LYS A 12 3.49 -14.05 24.22
C LYS A 12 4.52 -12.94 24.46
N LYS A 13 4.97 -12.29 23.37
CA LYS A 13 6.06 -11.31 23.45
C LYS A 13 5.62 -9.97 24.03
N PHE A 14 4.41 -9.53 23.69
CA PHE A 14 3.94 -8.17 24.00
C PHE A 14 2.78 -8.15 24.99
N GLN A 15 2.25 -9.31 25.42
CA GLN A 15 1.10 -9.43 26.34
C GLN A 15 -0.13 -8.66 25.86
N ILE A 16 -0.40 -8.70 24.54
CA ILE A 16 -1.51 -8.05 23.86
C ILE A 16 -2.54 -9.09 23.39
N LYS A 17 -3.78 -8.66 23.16
CA LYS A 17 -4.79 -9.47 22.48
C LYS A 17 -4.60 -9.34 20.96
N VAL A 18 -4.57 -10.46 20.24
CA VAL A 18 -4.51 -10.49 18.78
C VAL A 18 -5.77 -11.16 18.21
N LEU A 19 -6.52 -10.43 17.40
CA LEU A 19 -7.65 -10.94 16.63
C LEU A 19 -7.19 -11.28 15.20
N ILE A 20 -7.48 -12.49 14.75
CA ILE A 20 -7.25 -12.92 13.36
C ILE A 20 -8.58 -12.96 12.63
N ILE A 21 -8.65 -12.26 11.50
CA ILE A 21 -9.79 -12.28 10.58
C ILE A 21 -9.27 -12.70 9.20
N ALA A 22 -9.39 -13.96 8.86
CA ALA A 22 -9.01 -14.45 7.54
C ALA A 22 -10.04 -13.97 6.51
N SER A 23 -9.59 -13.24 5.49
CA SER A 23 -10.46 -12.59 4.51
C SER A 23 -9.82 -12.53 3.13
N ASP A 24 -10.64 -12.72 2.09
CA ASP A 24 -10.26 -12.48 0.71
C ASP A 24 -10.70 -11.07 0.28
N LEU A 25 -9.76 -10.14 0.27
CA LEU A 25 -10.04 -8.74 -0.11
C LEU A 25 -10.42 -8.54 -1.59
N SER A 26 -10.39 -9.59 -2.42
CA SER A 26 -10.97 -9.51 -3.76
C SER A 26 -12.52 -9.50 -3.73
N GLN A 27 -13.12 -9.92 -2.61
CA GLN A 27 -14.56 -9.98 -2.39
C GLN A 27 -15.05 -8.75 -1.63
N ILE A 28 -15.91 -7.96 -2.22
CA ILE A 28 -16.38 -6.68 -1.64
C ILE A 28 -17.18 -6.87 -0.33
N THR A 29 -17.82 -8.04 -0.14
CA THR A 29 -18.56 -8.38 1.07
C THR A 29 -17.67 -8.54 2.30
N GLU A 30 -16.37 -8.82 2.10
CA GLU A 30 -15.43 -9.04 3.17
C GLU A 30 -15.11 -7.76 3.95
N TYR A 31 -15.19 -6.59 3.31
CA TYR A 31 -14.83 -5.33 3.98
C TYR A 31 -15.75 -5.02 5.16
N GLN A 32 -17.06 -5.14 4.95
CA GLN A 32 -18.04 -4.98 6.03
C GLN A 32 -17.89 -6.06 7.09
N ARG A 33 -17.65 -7.32 6.70
CA ARG A 33 -17.44 -8.44 7.62
C ARG A 33 -16.23 -8.19 8.53
N ILE A 34 -15.11 -7.70 7.99
CA ILE A 34 -13.92 -7.34 8.79
C ILE A 34 -14.26 -6.29 9.83
N HIS A 35 -14.96 -5.24 9.44
CA HIS A 35 -15.36 -4.17 10.34
C HIS A 35 -16.28 -4.70 11.46
N ASP A 36 -17.30 -5.47 11.10
CA ASP A 36 -18.27 -6.02 12.06
C ASP A 36 -17.60 -6.99 13.03
N GLU A 37 -16.69 -7.85 12.56
CA GLU A 37 -15.92 -8.74 13.44
C GLU A 37 -15.01 -7.97 14.38
N CYS A 38 -14.41 -6.87 13.96
CA CYS A 38 -13.65 -5.98 14.84
C CYS A 38 -14.54 -5.45 15.97
N LEU A 39 -15.71 -4.87 15.62
CA LEU A 39 -16.64 -4.31 16.61
C LEU A 39 -17.19 -5.38 17.57
N ASN A 40 -17.57 -6.55 17.07
CA ASN A 40 -18.08 -7.66 17.87
C ASN A 40 -17.06 -8.23 18.86
N ASN A 41 -15.76 -7.93 18.66
CA ASN A 41 -14.67 -8.32 19.55
C ASN A 41 -14.11 -7.16 20.37
N ASP A 42 -14.80 -6.01 20.42
CA ASP A 42 -14.35 -4.78 21.08
C ASP A 42 -13.02 -4.23 20.53
N PHE A 43 -12.78 -4.45 19.24
CA PHE A 43 -11.62 -3.94 18.52
C PHE A 43 -11.99 -2.67 17.77
N SER A 44 -11.54 -1.52 18.26
CA SER A 44 -11.69 -0.23 17.59
C SER A 44 -10.29 0.33 17.30
N PRO A 45 -9.74 0.09 16.10
CA PRO A 45 -8.34 0.38 15.80
C PRO A 45 -8.09 1.90 15.74
N ASP A 46 -6.99 2.31 16.35
CA ASP A 46 -6.43 3.66 16.24
C ASP A 46 -5.48 3.78 15.02
N PHE A 47 -5.00 2.63 14.56
CA PHE A 47 -4.12 2.49 13.40
C PHE A 47 -4.74 1.55 12.38
N LEU A 48 -4.87 2.01 11.14
CA LEU A 48 -5.25 1.19 9.99
C LEU A 48 -4.07 1.09 9.03
N VAL A 49 -3.57 -0.12 8.78
CA VAL A 49 -2.48 -0.35 7.82
C VAL A 49 -3.01 -1.14 6.63
N ASN A 50 -3.24 -0.46 5.52
CA ASN A 50 -3.64 -1.06 4.26
C ASN A 50 -2.38 -1.53 3.50
N ASN A 51 -1.95 -2.75 3.76
CA ASN A 51 -0.71 -3.33 3.23
C ASN A 51 -0.96 -4.43 2.20
N ALA A 52 -2.10 -5.10 2.22
CA ALA A 52 -2.40 -6.21 1.33
C ALA A 52 -2.27 -5.80 -0.14
N GLY A 53 -1.62 -6.66 -0.93
CA GLY A 53 -1.45 -6.39 -2.35
C GLY A 53 -0.52 -7.39 -3.01
N TYR A 54 -0.61 -7.44 -4.33
CA TYR A 54 0.25 -8.26 -5.19
C TYR A 54 0.53 -7.51 -6.49
N GLY A 55 1.51 -7.97 -7.24
CA GLY A 55 1.85 -7.45 -8.56
C GLY A 55 1.44 -8.44 -9.65
N THR A 56 1.40 -7.98 -10.89
CA THR A 56 1.32 -8.83 -12.07
C THR A 56 2.35 -8.35 -13.10
N LEU A 57 2.99 -9.30 -13.77
CA LEU A 57 3.95 -9.04 -14.84
C LEU A 57 3.36 -9.35 -16.23
N ASP A 58 2.14 -9.89 -16.28
CA ASP A 58 1.51 -10.27 -17.53
C ASP A 58 1.06 -9.05 -18.33
N SER A 59 1.09 -9.21 -19.67
CA SER A 59 0.53 -8.21 -20.58
C SER A 59 -0.97 -8.07 -20.35
N PHE A 60 -1.50 -6.86 -20.46
CA PHE A 60 -2.90 -6.52 -20.18
C PHE A 60 -3.91 -7.47 -20.85
N HIS A 61 -3.70 -7.83 -22.11
CA HIS A 61 -4.61 -8.71 -22.88
C HIS A 61 -4.59 -10.19 -22.44
N LYS A 62 -3.60 -10.60 -21.63
CA LYS A 62 -3.50 -11.97 -21.08
C LYS A 62 -4.19 -12.14 -19.73
N ILE A 63 -4.51 -11.04 -19.07
CA ILE A 63 -5.19 -11.04 -17.79
C ILE A 63 -6.69 -10.98 -18.06
N SER A 64 -7.48 -11.86 -17.44
CA SER A 64 -8.92 -11.84 -17.58
C SER A 64 -9.54 -10.56 -16.97
N TYR A 65 -10.72 -10.18 -17.45
CA TYR A 65 -11.46 -9.06 -16.86
C TYR A 65 -11.73 -9.28 -15.37
N GLU A 66 -12.11 -10.49 -15.00
CA GLU A 66 -12.36 -10.88 -13.62
C GLU A 66 -11.13 -10.73 -12.72
N ASP A 67 -9.95 -11.08 -13.23
CA ASP A 67 -8.70 -10.92 -12.48
C ASP A 67 -8.26 -9.45 -12.39
N HIS A 68 -8.55 -8.63 -13.39
CA HIS A 68 -8.39 -7.18 -13.27
C HIS A 68 -9.29 -6.60 -12.17
N ILE A 69 -10.55 -7.05 -12.06
CA ILE A 69 -11.46 -6.60 -11.01
C ILE A 69 -10.97 -7.05 -9.63
N LYS A 70 -10.55 -8.32 -9.47
CA LYS A 70 -9.95 -8.79 -8.22
C LYS A 70 -8.73 -7.96 -7.82
N PHE A 71 -7.86 -7.65 -8.78
CA PHE A 71 -6.68 -6.82 -8.58
C PHE A 71 -7.05 -5.42 -8.05
N ILE A 72 -8.01 -4.76 -8.70
CA ILE A 72 -8.52 -3.45 -8.27
C ILE A 72 -9.15 -3.55 -6.87
N ASN A 73 -9.93 -4.59 -6.61
CA ASN A 73 -10.57 -4.78 -5.32
C ASN A 73 -9.54 -4.90 -4.20
N VAL A 74 -8.51 -5.72 -4.36
CA VAL A 74 -7.48 -5.91 -3.32
C VAL A 74 -6.63 -4.66 -3.12
N LEU A 75 -6.18 -3.99 -4.19
CA LEU A 75 -5.20 -2.91 -4.07
C LEU A 75 -5.83 -1.52 -3.92
N SER A 76 -7.12 -1.37 -4.17
CA SER A 76 -7.78 -0.07 -4.24
C SER A 76 -9.12 -0.04 -3.50
N THR A 77 -10.11 -0.85 -3.92
CA THR A 77 -11.46 -0.79 -3.34
C THR A 77 -11.45 -1.12 -1.86
N SER A 78 -10.66 -2.13 -1.44
CA SER A 78 -10.50 -2.49 -0.03
C SER A 78 -9.92 -1.35 0.81
N VAL A 79 -8.93 -0.64 0.26
CA VAL A 79 -8.29 0.51 0.93
C VAL A 79 -9.31 1.62 1.18
N ILE A 80 -10.13 1.95 0.17
CA ILE A 80 -11.17 2.97 0.29
C ILE A 80 -12.23 2.52 1.31
N ALA A 81 -12.73 1.29 1.16
CA ALA A 81 -13.80 0.77 2.01
C ALA A 81 -13.39 0.66 3.48
N LEU A 82 -12.23 0.05 3.77
CA LEU A 82 -11.74 -0.08 5.14
C LEU A 82 -11.40 1.29 5.76
N THR A 83 -10.84 2.22 4.96
CA THR A 83 -10.64 3.59 5.43
C THR A 83 -11.97 4.22 5.82
N GLN A 84 -12.99 4.14 4.99
CA GLN A 84 -14.32 4.71 5.28
C GLN A 84 -14.97 4.07 6.50
N LEU A 85 -14.93 2.75 6.61
CA LEU A 85 -15.56 2.01 7.71
C LEU A 85 -14.95 2.33 9.07
N PHE A 86 -13.62 2.47 9.16
CA PHE A 86 -12.94 2.76 10.42
C PHE A 86 -12.80 4.26 10.72
N LEU A 87 -13.00 5.14 9.74
CA LEU A 87 -12.79 6.58 9.88
C LEU A 87 -13.73 7.20 10.94
N GLN A 88 -15.00 6.76 11.00
CA GLN A 88 -15.94 7.33 11.97
C GLN A 88 -15.48 7.07 13.41
N ASN A 89 -15.01 5.87 13.72
CA ASN A 89 -14.50 5.52 15.04
C ASN A 89 -13.26 6.37 15.41
N MET A 90 -12.39 6.66 14.44
CA MET A 90 -11.23 7.54 14.63
C MET A 90 -11.67 9.00 14.88
N LEU A 91 -12.70 9.47 14.17
CA LEU A 91 -13.27 10.79 14.35
C LEU A 91 -13.87 10.97 15.75
N ASP A 92 -14.62 9.98 16.22
CA ASP A 92 -15.27 10.00 17.55
C ASP A 92 -14.23 10.00 18.68
N LYS A 93 -13.07 9.35 18.47
CA LYS A 93 -11.94 9.35 19.40
C LYS A 93 -11.07 10.62 19.30
N GLY A 94 -11.15 11.39 18.23
CA GLY A 94 -10.23 12.50 17.94
C GLY A 94 -8.78 12.06 17.71
N PHE A 95 -8.60 10.81 17.26
CA PHE A 95 -7.30 10.23 16.95
C PHE A 95 -7.42 9.11 15.90
N GLY A 96 -6.57 9.14 14.88
CA GLY A 96 -6.47 8.08 13.89
C GLY A 96 -5.20 8.17 13.05
N ARG A 97 -4.64 7.01 12.70
CA ARG A 97 -3.47 6.90 11.84
C ARG A 97 -3.73 5.87 10.75
N ILE A 98 -3.71 6.31 9.51
CA ILE A 98 -3.96 5.46 8.34
C ILE A 98 -2.69 5.40 7.52
N ILE A 99 -2.17 4.21 7.31
CA ILE A 99 -0.98 3.94 6.52
C ILE A 99 -1.39 3.14 5.29
N ASN A 100 -1.33 3.75 4.13
CA ASN A 100 -1.62 3.10 2.86
C ASN A 100 -0.31 2.77 2.14
N ILE A 101 -0.03 1.48 1.94
CA ILE A 101 1.18 1.06 1.21
C ILE A 101 0.95 1.25 -0.28
N ALA A 102 1.41 2.39 -0.77
CA ALA A 102 1.45 2.71 -2.19
C ALA A 102 2.68 2.07 -2.87
N SER A 103 3.43 2.81 -3.65
CA SER A 103 4.68 2.38 -4.28
C SER A 103 5.38 3.57 -4.93
N LEU A 104 6.70 3.50 -5.08
CA LEU A 104 7.46 4.38 -5.98
C LEU A 104 6.91 4.33 -7.42
N ALA A 105 6.38 3.18 -7.85
CA ALA A 105 5.72 3.02 -9.15
C ALA A 105 4.51 3.94 -9.35
N GLY A 106 3.89 4.44 -8.28
CA GLY A 106 2.79 5.42 -8.38
C GLY A 106 3.20 6.79 -8.94
N PHE A 107 4.50 7.10 -9.00
CA PHE A 107 5.06 8.29 -9.64
C PHE A 107 5.55 8.01 -11.06
N ALA A 108 5.70 6.73 -11.42
CA ALA A 108 6.25 6.37 -12.72
C ALA A 108 5.29 6.76 -13.86
N PRO A 109 5.82 7.10 -15.04
CA PRO A 109 5.02 7.16 -16.24
C PRO A 109 4.32 5.82 -16.51
N ALA A 110 3.20 5.86 -17.22
CA ALA A 110 2.53 4.63 -17.64
C ALA A 110 3.52 3.70 -18.35
N SER A 111 3.53 2.43 -17.94
CA SER A 111 4.39 1.41 -18.54
C SER A 111 3.54 0.43 -19.36
N ASN A 112 4.18 -0.26 -20.29
CA ASN A 112 3.56 -1.28 -21.13
C ASN A 112 3.52 -2.68 -20.47
N SER A 113 4.01 -2.81 -19.24
CA SER A 113 3.93 -4.05 -18.46
C SER A 113 2.96 -3.90 -17.29
N GLY A 114 2.01 -4.83 -17.16
CA GLY A 114 1.12 -4.91 -16.01
C GLY A 114 0.18 -3.72 -15.79
N GLY A 115 -0.22 -3.02 -16.85
CA GLY A 115 -0.98 -1.78 -17.01
C GLY A 115 -1.75 -1.15 -15.83
N MET A 116 -2.21 -1.96 -14.87
CA MET A 116 -3.03 -1.48 -13.76
C MET A 116 -2.23 -1.10 -12.51
N TYR A 117 -1.03 -1.66 -12.30
CA TYR A 117 -0.32 -1.48 -11.04
C TYR A 117 0.07 -0.02 -10.77
N THR A 118 0.70 0.65 -11.73
CA THR A 118 1.07 2.07 -11.61
C THR A 118 -0.15 2.97 -11.43
N ALA A 119 -1.23 2.69 -12.17
CA ALA A 119 -2.49 3.43 -12.07
C ALA A 119 -3.10 3.32 -10.67
N VAL A 120 -3.22 2.10 -10.14
CA VAL A 120 -3.77 1.87 -8.80
C VAL A 120 -2.89 2.51 -7.73
N LYS A 121 -1.56 2.35 -7.81
CA LYS A 121 -0.65 2.96 -6.82
C LYS A 121 -0.64 4.49 -6.88
N SER A 122 -0.80 5.10 -8.06
CA SER A 122 -1.06 6.54 -8.20
C SER A 122 -2.36 6.97 -7.53
N MET A 123 -3.44 6.19 -7.74
CA MET A 123 -4.74 6.44 -7.10
C MET A 123 -4.62 6.41 -5.57
N ILE A 124 -3.92 5.41 -5.00
CA ILE A 124 -3.73 5.31 -3.54
C ILE A 124 -2.95 6.51 -2.99
N ILE A 125 -1.93 7.00 -3.71
CA ILE A 125 -1.23 8.23 -3.33
C ILE A 125 -2.21 9.39 -3.23
N LYS A 126 -2.99 9.65 -4.29
CA LYS A 126 -3.92 10.78 -4.32
C LYS A 126 -5.07 10.66 -3.34
N HIS A 127 -5.59 9.46 -3.15
CA HIS A 127 -6.60 9.16 -2.13
C HIS A 127 -6.08 9.49 -0.73
N SER A 128 -4.88 9.04 -0.38
CA SER A 128 -4.28 9.28 0.94
C SER A 128 -4.04 10.76 1.21
N GLU A 129 -3.49 11.48 0.21
CA GLU A 129 -3.32 12.94 0.30
C GLU A 129 -4.66 13.67 0.51
N GLY A 130 -5.73 13.20 -0.17
CA GLY A 130 -7.08 13.76 -0.01
C GLY A 130 -7.63 13.58 1.40
N ILE A 131 -7.62 12.34 1.91
CA ILE A 131 -8.05 12.01 3.28
C ILE A 131 -7.23 12.79 4.31
N HIS A 132 -5.91 12.87 4.13
CA HIS A 132 -5.06 13.63 5.04
C HIS A 132 -5.46 15.11 5.09
N LYS A 133 -5.65 15.75 3.95
CA LYS A 133 -6.05 17.17 3.87
C LYS A 133 -7.40 17.45 4.53
N GLU A 134 -8.33 16.52 4.40
CA GLU A 134 -9.68 16.67 4.93
C GLU A 134 -9.73 16.49 6.45
N TYR A 135 -8.93 15.58 7.02
CA TYR A 135 -9.06 15.17 8.42
C TYR A 135 -7.85 15.45 9.31
N SER A 136 -6.75 16.00 8.80
CA SER A 136 -5.55 16.26 9.62
C SER A 136 -5.80 17.26 10.75
N ASN A 137 -6.68 18.23 10.56
CA ASN A 137 -7.09 19.19 11.58
C ASN A 137 -7.92 18.54 12.72
N LYS A 138 -8.39 17.31 12.53
CA LYS A 138 -9.08 16.48 13.52
C LYS A 138 -8.16 15.42 14.15
N ASN A 139 -6.85 15.59 14.00
CA ASN A 139 -5.81 14.66 14.48
C ASN A 139 -5.90 13.26 13.84
N ILE A 140 -6.41 13.17 12.60
CA ILE A 140 -6.42 11.95 11.82
C ILE A 140 -5.46 12.14 10.66
N PHE A 141 -4.39 11.35 10.64
CA PHE A 141 -3.36 11.42 9.62
C PHE A 141 -3.44 10.21 8.70
N CYS A 142 -3.48 10.46 7.40
CA CYS A 142 -3.44 9.43 6.38
C CYS A 142 -2.17 9.61 5.54
N CYS A 143 -1.31 8.61 5.51
CA CYS A 143 -0.04 8.66 4.81
C CYS A 143 0.02 7.63 3.69
N ALA A 144 0.32 8.08 2.46
CA ALA A 144 0.76 7.20 1.39
C ALA A 144 2.24 6.90 1.57
N VAL A 145 2.57 5.68 1.93
CA VAL A 145 3.95 5.20 2.01
C VAL A 145 4.34 4.58 0.68
N CYS A 146 5.43 5.09 0.09
CA CYS A 146 5.85 4.73 -1.26
C CYS A 146 7.24 4.06 -1.23
N PRO A 147 7.33 2.77 -0.90
CA PRO A 147 8.58 2.03 -0.97
C PRO A 147 9.00 1.80 -2.42
N GLY A 148 10.31 1.68 -2.62
CA GLY A 148 10.90 1.06 -3.80
C GLY A 148 10.99 -0.46 -3.63
N PHE A 149 12.02 -1.07 -4.22
CA PHE A 149 12.25 -2.49 -4.06
C PHE A 149 12.53 -2.83 -2.59
N THR A 150 11.78 -3.79 -2.07
CA THR A 150 11.85 -4.19 -0.67
C THR A 150 11.96 -5.71 -0.59
N HIS A 151 12.83 -6.22 0.27
CA HIS A 151 12.97 -7.66 0.49
C HIS A 151 11.71 -8.21 1.15
N THR A 152 10.80 -8.75 0.33
CA THR A 152 9.53 -9.37 0.71
C THR A 152 9.14 -10.44 -0.31
N GLU A 153 8.21 -11.30 0.03
CA GLU A 153 7.64 -12.31 -0.87
C GLU A 153 6.94 -11.68 -2.10
N PHE A 154 6.50 -10.43 -2.00
CA PHE A 154 5.93 -9.69 -3.13
C PHE A 154 6.86 -9.69 -4.36
N HIS A 155 8.16 -9.53 -4.14
CA HIS A 155 9.14 -9.46 -5.21
C HIS A 155 9.69 -10.84 -5.63
N ASP A 156 9.35 -11.90 -4.91
CA ASP A 156 9.79 -13.27 -5.29
C ASP A 156 9.14 -13.75 -6.58
N GLN A 157 7.95 -13.23 -6.89
CA GLN A 157 7.23 -13.51 -8.14
C GLN A 157 7.84 -12.84 -9.38
N MET A 158 8.80 -11.90 -9.21
CA MET A 158 9.44 -11.19 -10.32
C MET A 158 10.47 -12.04 -11.10
N GLY A 159 10.76 -13.28 -10.67
CA GLY A 159 11.67 -14.19 -11.37
C GLY A 159 13.05 -13.57 -11.64
N ASP A 160 13.56 -13.73 -12.86
CA ASP A 160 14.89 -13.23 -13.24
C ASP A 160 14.99 -11.71 -13.24
N PHE A 161 13.90 -10.98 -13.37
CA PHE A 161 13.90 -9.52 -13.27
C PHE A 161 14.42 -9.05 -11.90
N LYS A 162 14.12 -9.80 -10.81
CA LYS A 162 14.66 -9.52 -9.48
C LYS A 162 16.18 -9.44 -9.47
N ARG A 163 16.86 -10.33 -10.25
CA ARG A 163 18.33 -10.39 -10.33
C ARG A 163 18.95 -9.23 -11.10
N SER A 164 18.20 -8.56 -11.96
CA SER A 164 18.69 -7.41 -12.73
C SER A 164 18.74 -6.11 -11.92
N ILE A 165 18.08 -6.08 -10.75
CA ILE A 165 17.99 -4.89 -9.90
C ILE A 165 19.23 -4.82 -8.99
N PRO A 166 20.03 -3.74 -9.04
CA PRO A 166 21.20 -3.57 -8.20
C PRO A 166 20.86 -3.67 -6.70
N SER A 167 21.74 -4.30 -5.92
CA SER A 167 21.51 -4.56 -4.49
C SER A 167 21.27 -3.30 -3.67
N PHE A 168 21.89 -2.18 -4.02
CA PHE A 168 21.74 -0.90 -3.32
C PHE A 168 20.34 -0.28 -3.47
N MET A 169 19.52 -0.74 -4.40
CA MET A 169 18.14 -0.31 -4.58
C MET A 169 17.15 -1.06 -3.68
N TRP A 170 17.61 -2.13 -3.05
CA TRP A 170 16.77 -2.95 -2.17
C TRP A 170 16.81 -2.42 -0.74
N MET A 171 15.63 -2.36 -0.13
CA MET A 171 15.47 -1.96 1.27
C MET A 171 15.03 -3.16 2.11
N ASP A 172 15.40 -3.13 3.38
CA ASP A 172 14.89 -4.06 4.37
C ASP A 172 13.44 -3.73 4.75
N SER A 173 12.57 -4.74 4.85
CA SER A 173 11.15 -4.57 5.15
C SER A 173 10.88 -3.95 6.53
N LYS A 174 11.70 -4.29 7.53
CA LYS A 174 11.60 -3.71 8.88
C LYS A 174 11.89 -2.22 8.85
N THR A 175 12.95 -1.81 8.15
CA THR A 175 13.29 -0.39 7.95
C THR A 175 12.16 0.38 7.27
N VAL A 176 11.54 -0.21 6.24
CA VAL A 176 10.40 0.39 5.55
C VAL A 176 9.22 0.57 6.51
N ALA A 177 8.89 -0.45 7.31
CA ALA A 177 7.79 -0.40 8.28
C ALA A 177 8.03 0.64 9.39
N GLU A 178 9.23 0.69 9.96
CA GLU A 178 9.60 1.68 10.99
C GLU A 178 9.51 3.10 10.46
N GLN A 179 9.99 3.34 9.25
CA GLN A 179 9.87 4.65 8.60
C GLN A 179 8.40 5.00 8.33
N ALA A 180 7.60 4.06 7.83
CA ALA A 180 6.18 4.26 7.57
C ALA A 180 5.43 4.71 8.83
N PHE A 181 5.64 4.00 9.95
CA PHE A 181 5.06 4.35 11.24
C PHE A 181 5.50 5.74 11.71
N ASN A 182 6.81 5.97 11.77
CA ASN A 182 7.36 7.21 12.30
C ASN A 182 6.94 8.46 11.50
N GLU A 183 6.91 8.37 10.18
CA GLU A 183 6.55 9.51 9.34
C GLU A 183 5.03 9.77 9.36
N THR A 184 4.21 8.73 9.47
CA THR A 184 2.76 8.90 9.69
C THR A 184 2.48 9.55 11.04
N MET A 185 3.22 9.17 12.10
CA MET A 185 3.09 9.81 13.43
C MET A 185 3.47 11.29 13.41
N LYS A 186 4.39 11.70 12.52
CA LYS A 186 4.75 13.12 12.32
C LYS A 186 3.73 13.90 11.49
N GLY A 187 2.66 13.27 11.03
CA GLY A 187 1.63 13.91 10.22
C GLY A 187 2.03 14.12 8.75
N LYS A 188 2.84 13.23 8.17
CA LYS A 188 3.10 13.24 6.73
C LYS A 188 1.92 12.64 5.98
N ASP A 189 1.53 13.29 4.90
CA ASP A 189 0.52 12.81 3.94
C ASP A 189 1.11 11.86 2.89
N LEU A 190 2.41 12.04 2.60
CA LEU A 190 3.18 11.27 1.63
C LEU A 190 4.58 11.03 2.16
N PHE A 191 5.05 9.79 2.04
CA PHE A 191 6.42 9.45 2.39
C PHE A 191 7.02 8.44 1.41
N ILE A 192 8.19 8.78 0.87
CA ILE A 192 8.98 7.90 0.00
C ILE A 192 10.14 7.34 0.81
N ASN A 193 10.23 6.01 0.89
CA ASN A 193 11.29 5.33 1.63
C ASN A 193 12.62 5.39 0.87
N GLY A 194 13.69 5.77 1.58
CA GLY A 194 15.04 5.79 1.05
C GLY A 194 15.39 7.01 0.18
N GLY A 195 16.65 7.49 0.30
CA GLY A 195 17.14 8.68 -0.42
C GLY A 195 17.15 8.50 -1.94
N ILE A 196 17.56 7.32 -2.41
CA ILE A 196 17.60 6.98 -3.83
C ILE A 196 16.19 7.01 -4.43
N ASN A 197 15.21 6.44 -3.74
CA ASN A 197 13.82 6.44 -4.20
C ASN A 197 13.22 7.84 -4.25
N LYS A 198 13.57 8.71 -3.30
CA LYS A 198 13.19 10.14 -3.34
C LYS A 198 13.76 10.86 -4.55
N PHE A 199 15.03 10.60 -4.86
CA PHE A 199 15.68 11.16 -6.04
C PHE A 199 15.03 10.65 -7.34
N LEU A 200 14.75 9.35 -7.43
CA LEU A 200 14.05 8.76 -8.58
C LEU A 200 12.63 9.35 -8.75
N ALA A 201 11.88 9.49 -7.68
CA ALA A 201 10.55 10.12 -7.72
C ALA A 201 10.63 11.58 -8.21
N PHE A 202 11.63 12.33 -7.76
CA PHE A 202 11.89 13.69 -8.22
C PHE A 202 12.22 13.71 -9.72
N LEU A 203 13.06 12.81 -10.21
CA LEU A 203 13.36 12.70 -11.64
C LEU A 203 12.10 12.35 -12.44
N MET A 204 11.28 11.41 -11.98
CA MET A 204 10.02 11.04 -12.63
C MET A 204 9.06 12.24 -12.72
N TRP A 205 8.99 13.04 -11.65
CA TRP A 205 8.17 14.26 -11.63
C TRP A 205 8.68 15.33 -12.59
N LEU A 206 10.01 15.48 -12.71
CA LEU A 206 10.63 16.47 -13.60
C LEU A 206 10.59 16.07 -15.08
N THR A 207 10.43 14.76 -15.36
CA THR A 207 10.51 14.24 -16.74
C THR A 207 9.23 14.53 -17.53
N PRO A 208 9.30 15.35 -18.59
CA PRO A 208 8.14 15.63 -19.42
C PRO A 208 7.64 14.38 -20.16
N LYS A 209 6.32 14.28 -20.36
CA LYS A 209 5.69 13.13 -21.04
C LYS A 209 6.27 12.83 -22.43
N TRP A 210 6.70 13.85 -23.18
CA TRP A 210 7.29 13.65 -24.51
C TRP A 210 8.63 12.89 -24.44
N LEU A 211 9.42 13.12 -23.37
CA LEU A 211 10.69 12.43 -23.18
C LEU A 211 10.48 10.96 -22.76
N THR A 212 9.51 10.70 -21.91
CA THR A 212 9.14 9.31 -21.58
C THR A 212 8.62 8.56 -22.80
N ASN A 213 7.81 9.21 -23.64
CA ASN A 213 7.33 8.62 -24.88
C ASN A 213 8.46 8.36 -25.91
N LEU A 214 9.48 9.21 -25.95
CA LEU A 214 10.65 9.01 -26.80
C LEU A 214 11.46 7.79 -26.33
N TYR A 215 11.65 7.66 -25.02
CA TYR A 215 12.34 6.52 -24.42
C TYR A 215 11.66 5.19 -24.79
N TYR A 216 10.32 5.12 -24.71
CA TYR A 216 9.57 3.93 -25.11
C TYR A 216 9.67 3.61 -26.60
N LYS A 217 9.74 4.62 -27.48
CA LYS A 217 9.90 4.41 -28.92
C LYS A 217 11.29 3.89 -29.32
N VAL A 218 12.32 4.15 -28.53
CA VAL A 218 13.71 3.77 -28.84
C VAL A 218 14.03 2.38 -28.30
N ILE A 219 13.36 1.92 -27.25
CA ILE A 219 13.63 0.63 -26.57
C ILE A 219 12.68 -0.49 -27.06
N MET A 220 11.57 -0.13 -27.68
CA MET A 220 10.63 -1.08 -28.32
C MET A 220 10.77 -1.09 -29.83
#